data_a845fc703306caa6452c0e0c1d2dcc74
#
_entry.id   a845fc703306caa6452c0e0c1d2dcc74
#
_cell.length_a   1.000
_cell.length_b   1.000
_cell.length_c   1.000
_cell.angle_alpha   90.00
_cell.angle_beta   90.00
_cell.angle_gamma   90.00
#
_symmetry.space_group_name_H-M   'P 1'
#
loop_
_entity.id
_entity.type
_entity.pdbx_description
1 polymer ?
#
loop_
_entity_poly.entity_id
_entity_poly.type
_entity_poly.pdbx_seq_one_letter_code
_entity_poly.pdbx_strand_id
1 'polypeptide(L)'
;MGLWEAFKRRFRLRAEQDKLLIVDGEKIMIQKFTLFQRLLHVGIFSTFIWQIITGYPLKFYKVEWAKPLIALLGGIPGEMTIHRISGFIMFSDFLLTVLYLILILIANWDLAKKDFFGYFKIVPGPTDVTFVHYIKYLLGFRKVPPDWDEYIWVDKFDFWAVGWGMLAIGITGWILWLPEVFTGYLGLPPETIQIAYLMHSDEAVLALGWIALVYMYIVHYGPNKFPMDWIWLTGTASEVEWIEERPRSYRRIIKAVAENEPHLLEKYPFLKERYQFVLEVEKLPEEEMIKKMHEYAHHLLEKEVEGRNG
;
A
#
# COMPACT_ATOMS: atom_id res chain seq x y z
N MET A 1 27.32 -20.61 -5.30
CA MET A 1 26.54 -19.65 -4.49
C MET A 1 25.71 -20.45 -3.49
N GLY A 2 25.88 -20.24 -2.18
CA GLY A 2 25.15 -20.99 -1.16
C GLY A 2 23.65 -20.63 -1.17
N LEU A 3 22.79 -21.54 -0.68
CA LEU A 3 21.34 -21.33 -0.58
C LEU A 3 21.00 -20.04 0.18
N TRP A 4 21.74 -19.72 1.23
CA TRP A 4 21.55 -18.49 2.01
C TRP A 4 21.82 -17.21 1.22
N GLU A 5 22.85 -17.20 0.39
CA GLU A 5 23.14 -16.03 -0.46
C GLU A 5 22.10 -15.87 -1.59
N ALA A 6 21.61 -16.99 -2.13
CA ALA A 6 20.50 -16.95 -3.09
C ALA A 6 19.21 -16.43 -2.46
N PHE A 7 18.90 -16.86 -1.23
CA PHE A 7 17.77 -16.37 -0.44
C PHE A 7 17.88 -14.86 -0.16
N LYS A 8 18.99 -14.39 0.37
CA LYS A 8 19.24 -12.97 0.61
C LYS A 8 19.06 -12.16 -0.67
N ARG A 9 19.67 -12.57 -1.78
CA ARG A 9 19.54 -11.87 -3.06
C ARG A 9 18.08 -11.74 -3.51
N ARG A 10 17.24 -12.75 -3.24
CA ARG A 10 15.82 -12.74 -3.63
C ARG A 10 14.96 -11.82 -2.78
N PHE A 11 15.24 -11.74 -1.47
CA PHE A 11 14.40 -11.03 -0.50
C PHE A 11 15.07 -9.77 0.06
N ARG A 12 16.26 -9.38 -0.41
CA ARG A 12 16.89 -8.12 -0.01
C ARG A 12 16.03 -6.95 -0.43
N LEU A 13 15.85 -5.99 0.49
CA LEU A 13 15.21 -4.71 0.16
C LEU A 13 16.04 -3.99 -0.90
N ARG A 14 15.38 -3.34 -1.82
CA ARG A 14 16.05 -2.51 -2.82
C ARG A 14 16.78 -1.36 -2.15
N ALA A 15 17.97 -1.08 -2.64
CA ALA A 15 18.64 0.16 -2.34
C ALA A 15 17.86 1.35 -2.95
N GLU A 16 18.02 2.53 -2.39
CA GLU A 16 17.27 3.70 -2.83
C GLU A 16 17.54 4.03 -4.31
N GLN A 17 18.80 3.93 -4.76
CA GLN A 17 19.18 4.18 -6.16
C GLN A 17 18.50 3.22 -7.15
N ASP A 18 18.24 1.98 -6.74
CA ASP A 18 17.61 0.96 -7.60
C ASP A 18 16.12 1.24 -7.89
N LYS A 19 15.54 2.20 -7.17
CA LYS A 19 14.16 2.63 -7.38
C LYS A 19 14.02 3.57 -8.58
N LEU A 20 15.10 4.28 -8.94
CA LEU A 20 15.09 5.19 -10.07
C LEU A 20 15.25 4.42 -11.38
N LEU A 21 14.32 4.61 -12.29
CA LEU A 21 14.33 4.02 -13.64
C LEU A 21 14.42 5.16 -14.66
N ILE A 22 15.35 5.03 -15.61
CA ILE A 22 15.45 5.95 -16.74
C ILE A 22 14.76 5.32 -17.94
N VAL A 23 13.72 5.99 -18.42
CA VAL A 23 12.92 5.55 -19.55
C VAL A 23 13.22 6.44 -20.75
N ASP A 24 13.43 5.85 -21.92
CA ASP A 24 13.73 6.53 -23.19
C ASP A 24 14.95 7.48 -23.13
N GLY A 25 15.81 7.31 -22.13
CA GLY A 25 17.01 8.14 -21.93
C GLY A 25 16.77 9.55 -21.39
N GLU A 26 15.52 9.95 -21.13
CA GLU A 26 15.14 11.32 -20.77
C GLU A 26 14.19 11.42 -19.59
N LYS A 27 13.42 10.35 -19.31
CA LYS A 27 12.36 10.37 -18.29
C LYS A 27 12.75 9.55 -17.08
N ILE A 28 12.39 10.08 -15.91
CA ILE A 28 12.51 9.39 -14.63
C ILE A 28 11.18 8.78 -14.25
N MET A 29 11.20 7.48 -13.94
CA MET A 29 10.13 6.77 -13.26
C MET A 29 10.64 6.22 -11.94
N ILE A 30 9.82 6.22 -10.92
CA ILE A 30 10.18 5.70 -9.60
C ILE A 30 9.42 4.39 -9.36
N GLN A 31 10.14 3.32 -9.08
CA GLN A 31 9.52 2.03 -8.79
C GLN A 31 9.09 1.93 -7.33
N LYS A 32 7.77 1.83 -7.10
CA LYS A 32 7.17 1.64 -5.77
C LYS A 32 6.95 0.15 -5.48
N PHE A 33 6.32 -0.60 -6.39
CA PHE A 33 5.93 -1.99 -6.16
C PHE A 33 6.59 -2.97 -7.12
N THR A 34 6.97 -4.12 -6.59
CA THR A 34 7.41 -5.27 -7.40
C THR A 34 6.19 -5.98 -8.03
N LEU A 35 6.41 -6.78 -9.07
CA LEU A 35 5.34 -7.57 -9.68
C LEU A 35 4.65 -8.48 -8.64
N PHE A 36 5.42 -9.10 -7.75
CA PHE A 36 4.86 -9.99 -6.72
C PHE A 36 3.92 -9.25 -5.76
N GLN A 37 4.30 -8.05 -5.29
CA GLN A 37 3.43 -7.22 -4.45
C GLN A 37 2.15 -6.81 -5.16
N ARG A 38 2.23 -6.50 -6.46
CA ARG A 38 1.05 -6.16 -7.28
C ARG A 38 0.12 -7.35 -7.46
N LEU A 39 0.66 -8.55 -7.67
CA LEU A 39 -0.15 -9.78 -7.78
C LEU A 39 -0.87 -10.10 -6.47
N LEU A 40 -0.22 -9.95 -5.31
CA LEU A 40 -0.87 -10.08 -4.01
C LEU A 40 -2.00 -9.05 -3.83
N HIS A 41 -1.76 -7.80 -4.21
CA HIS A 41 -2.79 -6.76 -4.14
C HIS A 41 -4.01 -7.07 -5.04
N VAL A 42 -3.76 -7.53 -6.27
CA VAL A 42 -4.84 -7.96 -7.19
C VAL A 42 -5.60 -9.16 -6.62
N GLY A 43 -4.90 -10.11 -5.99
CA GLY A 43 -5.50 -11.27 -5.34
C GLY A 43 -6.46 -10.88 -4.21
N ILE A 44 -5.97 -10.06 -3.25
CA ILE A 44 -6.79 -9.55 -2.15
C ILE A 44 -7.97 -8.72 -2.67
N PHE A 45 -7.74 -7.79 -3.58
CA PHE A 45 -8.78 -6.93 -4.15
C PHE A 45 -9.89 -7.75 -4.84
N SER A 46 -9.51 -8.68 -5.72
CA SER A 46 -10.47 -9.51 -6.46
C SER A 46 -11.30 -10.40 -5.54
N THR A 47 -10.68 -11.03 -4.56
CA THR A 47 -11.35 -11.87 -3.58
C THR A 47 -12.21 -11.05 -2.62
N PHE A 48 -11.79 -9.84 -2.24
CA PHE A 48 -12.60 -8.94 -1.43
C PHE A 48 -13.90 -8.55 -2.12
N ILE A 49 -13.89 -8.29 -3.43
CA ILE A 49 -15.11 -8.04 -4.21
C ILE A 49 -16.06 -9.25 -4.10
N TRP A 50 -15.55 -10.47 -4.25
CA TRP A 50 -16.37 -11.68 -4.09
C TRP A 50 -16.91 -11.84 -2.65
N GLN A 51 -16.13 -11.45 -1.63
CA GLN A 51 -16.60 -11.45 -0.24
C GLN A 51 -17.76 -10.48 -0.03
N ILE A 52 -17.72 -9.30 -0.67
CA ILE A 52 -18.83 -8.33 -0.62
C ILE A 52 -20.06 -8.89 -1.33
N ILE A 53 -19.91 -9.36 -2.59
CA ILE A 53 -21.00 -9.85 -3.42
C ILE A 53 -21.75 -11.02 -2.73
N THR A 54 -21.03 -11.84 -1.98
CA THR A 54 -21.60 -13.01 -1.30
C THR A 54 -21.93 -12.76 0.17
N GLY A 55 -21.13 -12.00 0.89
CA GLY A 55 -21.29 -11.81 2.33
C GLY A 55 -22.41 -10.85 2.71
N TYR A 56 -22.59 -9.77 1.95
CA TYR A 56 -23.64 -8.78 2.24
C TYR A 56 -25.05 -9.32 2.02
N PRO A 57 -25.37 -10.00 0.91
CA PRO A 57 -26.68 -10.62 0.77
C PRO A 57 -26.94 -11.67 1.87
N LEU A 58 -25.95 -12.45 2.28
CA LEU A 58 -26.07 -13.38 3.41
C LEU A 58 -26.39 -12.67 4.74
N LYS A 59 -25.72 -11.54 5.03
CA LYS A 59 -26.02 -10.74 6.23
C LYS A 59 -27.42 -10.16 6.18
N PHE A 60 -27.86 -9.69 5.01
CA PHE A 60 -29.14 -8.99 4.80
C PHE A 60 -30.20 -9.86 4.07
N TYR A 61 -30.15 -11.16 4.20
CA TYR A 61 -30.99 -12.12 3.45
C TYR A 61 -32.51 -11.91 3.57
N LYS A 62 -32.96 -11.20 4.62
CA LYS A 62 -34.37 -10.84 4.82
C LYS A 62 -34.79 -9.60 4.01
N VAL A 63 -33.84 -8.82 3.48
CA VAL A 63 -34.14 -7.58 2.75
C VAL A 63 -34.36 -7.89 1.28
N GLU A 64 -35.30 -7.18 0.64
CA GLU A 64 -35.76 -7.48 -0.72
C GLU A 64 -34.63 -7.42 -1.77
N TRP A 65 -33.66 -6.49 -1.66
CA TRP A 65 -32.56 -6.40 -2.60
C TRP A 65 -31.61 -7.60 -2.55
N ALA A 66 -31.50 -8.29 -1.43
CA ALA A 66 -30.59 -9.44 -1.27
C ALA A 66 -31.13 -10.71 -1.97
N LYS A 67 -32.44 -10.87 -2.01
CA LYS A 67 -33.08 -12.08 -2.55
C LYS A 67 -32.70 -12.41 -3.99
N PRO A 68 -32.75 -11.47 -4.97
CA PRO A 68 -32.36 -11.76 -6.34
C PRO A 68 -30.87 -12.10 -6.48
N LEU A 69 -29.99 -11.50 -5.68
CA LEU A 69 -28.55 -11.82 -5.68
C LEU A 69 -28.30 -13.22 -5.14
N ILE A 70 -28.95 -13.59 -4.02
CA ILE A 70 -28.89 -14.93 -3.46
C ILE A 70 -29.38 -15.95 -4.49
N ALA A 71 -30.53 -15.69 -5.16
CA ALA A 71 -31.07 -16.58 -6.18
C ALA A 71 -30.12 -16.75 -7.38
N LEU A 72 -29.50 -15.66 -7.85
CA LEU A 72 -28.50 -15.65 -8.93
C LEU A 72 -27.29 -16.54 -8.62
N LEU A 73 -26.85 -16.56 -7.35
CA LEU A 73 -25.69 -17.32 -6.90
C LEU A 73 -26.01 -18.77 -6.51
N GLY A 74 -27.21 -19.28 -6.85
CA GLY A 74 -27.64 -20.65 -6.58
C GLY A 74 -28.29 -20.84 -5.21
N GLY A 75 -28.91 -19.80 -4.67
CA GLY A 75 -29.50 -19.79 -3.35
C GLY A 75 -28.47 -19.71 -2.24
N ILE A 76 -28.94 -19.77 -0.98
CA ILE A 76 -28.02 -19.72 0.19
C ILE A 76 -26.89 -20.74 0.12
N PRO A 77 -27.12 -22.02 -0.26
CA PRO A 77 -26.04 -23.00 -0.35
C PRO A 77 -24.97 -22.66 -1.38
N GLY A 78 -25.38 -22.18 -2.58
CA GLY A 78 -24.46 -21.78 -3.64
C GLY A 78 -23.64 -20.55 -3.23
N GLU A 79 -24.30 -19.53 -2.71
CA GLU A 79 -23.67 -18.29 -2.22
C GLU A 79 -22.67 -18.57 -1.09
N MET A 80 -23.04 -19.39 -0.08
CA MET A 80 -22.12 -19.80 0.99
C MET A 80 -20.92 -20.57 0.46
N THR A 81 -21.10 -21.40 -0.57
CA THR A 81 -19.98 -22.12 -1.19
C THR A 81 -19.00 -21.16 -1.84
N ILE A 82 -19.48 -20.19 -2.63
CA ILE A 82 -18.66 -19.18 -3.26
C ILE A 82 -17.96 -18.31 -2.20
N HIS A 83 -18.69 -17.90 -1.15
CA HIS A 83 -18.15 -17.13 -0.03
C HIS A 83 -16.98 -17.84 0.65
N ARG A 84 -17.13 -19.12 0.97
CA ARG A 84 -16.09 -19.95 1.60
C ARG A 84 -14.88 -20.15 0.70
N ILE A 85 -15.07 -20.42 -0.59
CA ILE A 85 -13.97 -20.62 -1.55
C ILE A 85 -13.19 -19.31 -1.71
N SER A 86 -13.88 -18.20 -1.98
CA SER A 86 -13.20 -16.89 -2.13
C SER A 86 -12.56 -16.42 -0.84
N GLY A 87 -13.17 -16.70 0.33
CA GLY A 87 -12.60 -16.42 1.65
C GLY A 87 -11.35 -17.24 1.94
N PHE A 88 -11.34 -18.52 1.57
CA PHE A 88 -10.16 -19.37 1.66
C PHE A 88 -9.00 -18.83 0.80
N ILE A 89 -9.29 -18.44 -0.43
CA ILE A 89 -8.28 -17.84 -1.33
C ILE A 89 -7.76 -16.52 -0.75
N MET A 90 -8.65 -15.64 -0.30
CA MET A 90 -8.28 -14.35 0.29
C MET A 90 -7.40 -14.50 1.54
N PHE A 91 -7.78 -15.43 2.44
CA PHE A 91 -6.99 -15.69 3.64
C PHE A 91 -5.65 -16.35 3.33
N SER A 92 -5.59 -17.21 2.32
CA SER A 92 -4.33 -17.79 1.83
C SER A 92 -3.40 -16.73 1.24
N ASP A 93 -3.93 -15.78 0.47
CA ASP A 93 -3.17 -14.65 -0.07
C ASP A 93 -2.64 -13.74 1.06
N PHE A 94 -3.46 -13.49 2.07
CA PHE A 94 -3.02 -12.78 3.28
C PHE A 94 -1.87 -13.52 3.99
N LEU A 95 -1.98 -14.84 4.22
CA LEU A 95 -0.91 -15.62 4.84
C LEU A 95 0.36 -15.62 3.99
N LEU A 96 0.22 -15.65 2.66
CA LEU A 96 1.35 -15.53 1.75
C LEU A 96 2.02 -14.15 1.85
N THR A 97 1.22 -13.09 2.03
CA THR A 97 1.72 -11.73 2.28
C THR A 97 2.51 -11.67 3.61
N VAL A 98 1.95 -12.25 4.67
CA VAL A 98 2.65 -12.33 5.98
C VAL A 98 3.95 -13.11 5.86
N LEU A 99 3.92 -14.26 5.20
CA LEU A 99 5.13 -15.05 4.94
C LEU A 99 6.17 -14.25 4.15
N TYR A 100 5.77 -13.53 3.11
CA TYR A 100 6.65 -12.67 2.34
C TYR A 100 7.32 -11.60 3.19
N LEU A 101 6.57 -10.95 4.09
CA LEU A 101 7.11 -9.96 5.02
C LEU A 101 8.12 -10.57 6.01
N ILE A 102 7.82 -11.77 6.53
CA ILE A 102 8.74 -12.51 7.40
C ILE A 102 10.04 -12.84 6.66
N LEU A 103 9.95 -13.31 5.41
CA LEU A 103 11.12 -13.61 4.59
C LEU A 103 11.97 -12.36 4.30
N ILE A 104 11.33 -11.22 4.03
CA ILE A 104 12.01 -9.92 3.90
C ILE A 104 12.71 -9.55 5.22
N LEU A 105 12.03 -9.67 6.36
CA LEU A 105 12.61 -9.37 7.66
C LEU A 105 13.84 -10.24 7.96
N ILE A 106 13.75 -11.54 7.70
CA ILE A 106 14.87 -12.47 7.89
C ILE A 106 16.05 -12.12 6.96
N ALA A 107 15.78 -11.86 5.68
CA ALA A 107 16.81 -11.53 4.70
C ALA A 107 17.53 -10.20 4.97
N ASN A 108 16.87 -9.28 5.68
CA ASN A 108 17.37 -7.93 5.99
C ASN A 108 17.63 -7.72 7.48
N TRP A 109 17.74 -8.78 8.26
CA TRP A 109 17.89 -8.68 9.70
C TRP A 109 19.13 -7.89 10.14
N ASP A 110 20.20 -7.95 9.36
CA ASP A 110 21.43 -7.17 9.56
C ASP A 110 21.23 -5.67 9.43
N LEU A 111 20.27 -5.23 8.59
CA LEU A 111 19.86 -3.84 8.44
C LEU A 111 18.84 -3.45 9.52
N ALA A 112 17.81 -4.29 9.70
CA ALA A 112 16.71 -4.05 10.64
C ALA A 112 17.20 -3.80 12.08
N LYS A 113 18.18 -4.56 12.55
CA LYS A 113 18.74 -4.38 13.91
C LYS A 113 19.55 -3.10 14.10
N LYS A 114 19.94 -2.42 13.01
CA LYS A 114 20.66 -1.13 13.07
C LYS A 114 19.67 0.04 13.08
N ASP A 115 18.68 -0.01 12.20
CA ASP A 115 17.62 0.99 12.07
C ASP A 115 16.35 0.33 11.52
N PHE A 116 15.51 -0.18 12.41
CA PHE A 116 14.30 -0.91 12.03
C PHE A 116 13.33 -0.02 11.23
N PHE A 117 13.05 1.16 11.74
CA PHE A 117 12.06 2.06 11.12
C PHE A 117 12.58 2.74 9.84
N GLY A 118 13.88 2.94 9.72
CA GLY A 118 14.50 3.45 8.49
C GLY A 118 14.44 2.46 7.34
N TYR A 119 14.46 1.16 7.63
CA TYR A 119 14.38 0.12 6.61
C TYR A 119 12.95 -0.36 6.35
N PHE A 120 12.14 -0.52 7.40
CA PHE A 120 10.74 -0.94 7.29
C PHE A 120 9.82 0.28 7.40
N LYS A 121 9.87 1.17 6.42
CA LYS A 121 9.17 2.45 6.39
C LYS A 121 7.64 2.35 6.44
N ILE A 122 7.07 1.17 6.14
CA ILE A 122 5.64 0.89 6.30
C ILE A 122 5.23 0.76 7.78
N VAL A 123 6.19 0.56 8.69
CA VAL A 123 5.94 0.54 10.13
C VAL A 123 6.00 1.97 10.67
N PRO A 124 4.97 2.46 11.38
CA PRO A 124 5.02 3.77 12.03
C PRO A 124 6.16 3.83 13.05
N GLY A 125 7.10 4.75 12.85
CA GLY A 125 8.22 4.96 13.76
C GLY A 125 7.84 5.88 14.93
N PRO A 126 8.52 5.79 16.09
CA PRO A 126 8.26 6.65 17.25
C PRO A 126 8.56 8.13 17.00
N THR A 127 9.39 8.43 16.00
CA THR A 127 9.76 9.80 15.57
C THR A 127 8.97 10.26 14.34
N ASP A 128 7.99 9.50 13.88
CA ASP A 128 7.17 9.84 12.73
C ASP A 128 6.13 10.90 13.11
N VAL A 129 6.51 12.17 12.97
CA VAL A 129 5.63 13.32 13.25
C VAL A 129 4.75 13.73 12.07
N THR A 130 4.82 13.00 10.96
CA THR A 130 4.09 13.36 9.72
C THR A 130 2.58 13.35 9.92
N PHE A 131 2.05 12.47 10.78
CA PHE A 131 0.63 12.47 11.15
C PHE A 131 0.21 13.78 11.84
N VAL A 132 0.97 14.26 12.82
CA VAL A 132 0.68 15.51 13.52
C VAL A 132 0.76 16.70 12.58
N HIS A 133 1.76 16.72 11.69
CA HIS A 133 1.90 17.75 10.65
C HIS A 133 0.74 17.72 9.66
N TYR A 134 0.25 16.53 9.31
CA TYR A 134 -0.92 16.37 8.43
C TYR A 134 -2.21 16.91 9.06
N ILE A 135 -2.46 16.59 10.33
CA ILE A 135 -3.62 17.16 11.06
C ILE A 135 -3.52 18.69 11.12
N LYS A 136 -2.34 19.24 11.42
CA LYS A 136 -2.12 20.70 11.42
C LYS A 136 -2.37 21.31 10.03
N TYR A 137 -1.98 20.63 8.97
CA TYR A 137 -2.26 21.08 7.60
C TYR A 137 -3.75 21.07 7.28
N LEU A 138 -4.47 19.99 7.59
CA LEU A 138 -5.91 19.89 7.40
C LEU A 138 -6.71 20.96 8.19
N LEU A 139 -6.23 21.31 9.38
CA LEU A 139 -6.83 22.34 10.23
C LEU A 139 -6.39 23.76 9.88
N GLY A 140 -5.57 23.94 8.84
CA GLY A 140 -5.08 25.25 8.40
C GLY A 140 -3.95 25.85 9.25
N PHE A 141 -3.40 25.12 10.21
CA PHE A 141 -2.25 25.55 11.02
C PHE A 141 -0.89 25.41 10.28
N ARG A 142 -0.85 24.70 9.17
CA ARG A 142 0.28 24.63 8.23
C ARG A 142 -0.21 25.00 6.84
N LYS A 143 0.66 25.72 6.09
CA LYS A 143 0.35 26.14 4.71
C LYS A 143 0.70 25.09 3.66
N VAL A 144 1.57 24.17 3.99
CA VAL A 144 2.06 23.09 3.11
C VAL A 144 1.82 21.72 3.74
N PRO A 145 1.61 20.67 2.92
CA PRO A 145 1.49 19.31 3.43
C PRO A 145 2.78 18.87 4.16
N PRO A 146 2.77 17.77 4.89
CA PRO A 146 3.99 17.20 5.47
C PRO A 146 5.02 16.83 4.41
N ASP A 147 6.28 16.81 4.81
CA ASP A 147 7.38 16.28 3.99
C ASP A 147 7.31 14.74 3.99
N TRP A 148 6.48 14.19 3.09
CA TRP A 148 6.19 12.77 3.03
C TRP A 148 7.38 11.93 2.55
N ASP A 149 7.56 10.78 3.21
CA ASP A 149 8.47 9.74 2.77
C ASP A 149 7.76 8.76 1.80
N GLU A 150 8.37 7.61 1.51
CA GLU A 150 7.89 6.56 0.61
C GLU A 150 6.47 6.09 0.91
N TYR A 151 6.12 5.98 2.19
CA TYR A 151 4.78 5.69 2.68
C TYR A 151 4.26 6.86 3.50
N ILE A 152 3.14 7.43 3.09
CA ILE A 152 2.43 8.43 3.88
C ILE A 152 1.73 7.74 5.06
N TRP A 153 1.29 8.51 6.06
CA TRP A 153 0.70 7.89 7.25
C TRP A 153 -0.57 7.08 6.94
N VAL A 154 -1.35 7.48 5.91
CA VAL A 154 -2.54 6.74 5.46
C VAL A 154 -2.13 5.38 4.90
N ASP A 155 -1.08 5.31 4.06
CA ASP A 155 -0.54 4.03 3.56
C ASP A 155 -0.18 3.09 4.72
N LYS A 156 0.45 3.64 5.79
CA LYS A 156 0.82 2.87 6.98
C LYS A 156 -0.40 2.39 7.75
N PHE A 157 -1.36 3.29 7.98
CA PHE A 157 -2.59 2.96 8.69
C PHE A 157 -3.38 1.88 7.96
N ASP A 158 -3.62 2.05 6.65
CA ASP A 158 -4.38 1.10 5.84
C ASP A 158 -3.72 -0.28 5.82
N PHE A 159 -2.40 -0.32 5.64
CA PHE A 159 -1.67 -1.59 5.65
C PHE A 159 -1.88 -2.38 6.96
N TRP A 160 -1.76 -1.71 8.11
CA TRP A 160 -1.92 -2.35 9.42
C TRP A 160 -3.38 -2.61 9.77
N ALA A 161 -4.30 -1.72 9.40
CA ALA A 161 -5.74 -1.89 9.62
C ALA A 161 -6.28 -3.09 8.80
N VAL A 162 -5.88 -3.19 7.52
CA VAL A 162 -6.22 -4.34 6.67
C VAL A 162 -5.61 -5.62 7.24
N GLY A 163 -4.36 -5.59 7.69
CA GLY A 163 -3.71 -6.74 8.32
C GLY A 163 -4.47 -7.25 9.55
N TRP A 164 -4.89 -6.33 10.42
CA TRP A 164 -5.71 -6.66 11.60
C TRP A 164 -7.09 -7.18 11.21
N GLY A 165 -7.79 -6.49 10.30
CA GLY A 165 -9.12 -6.90 9.82
C GLY A 165 -9.09 -8.29 9.18
N MET A 166 -8.06 -8.60 8.39
CA MET A 166 -7.87 -9.92 7.78
C MET A 166 -7.68 -11.02 8.82
N LEU A 167 -6.97 -10.76 9.92
CA LEU A 167 -6.87 -11.71 11.03
C LEU A 167 -8.22 -11.91 11.71
N ALA A 168 -8.93 -10.85 12.04
CA ALA A 168 -10.22 -10.90 12.72
C ALA A 168 -11.27 -11.62 11.86
N ILE A 169 -11.46 -11.20 10.61
CA ILE A 169 -12.39 -11.81 9.66
C ILE A 169 -11.99 -13.26 9.33
N GLY A 170 -10.72 -13.52 9.11
CA GLY A 170 -10.23 -14.84 8.75
C GLY A 170 -10.43 -15.86 9.87
N ILE A 171 -10.00 -15.55 11.10
CA ILE A 171 -10.17 -16.44 12.26
C ILE A 171 -11.65 -16.68 12.56
N THR A 172 -12.45 -15.63 12.58
CA THR A 172 -13.91 -15.77 12.83
C THR A 172 -14.62 -16.51 11.71
N GLY A 173 -14.20 -16.31 10.45
CA GLY A 173 -14.69 -17.06 9.30
C GLY A 173 -14.40 -18.57 9.41
N TRP A 174 -13.21 -18.96 9.87
CA TRP A 174 -12.88 -20.36 10.13
C TRP A 174 -13.74 -20.96 11.26
N ILE A 175 -13.96 -20.20 12.35
CA ILE A 175 -14.85 -20.63 13.45
C ILE A 175 -16.27 -20.88 12.94
N LEU A 176 -16.78 -20.00 12.07
CA LEU A 176 -18.13 -20.14 11.47
C LEU A 176 -18.20 -21.25 10.42
N TRP A 177 -17.10 -21.56 9.74
CA TRP A 177 -17.08 -22.62 8.74
C TRP A 177 -16.98 -24.02 9.36
N LEU A 178 -16.19 -24.16 10.44
CA LEU A 178 -15.87 -25.44 11.09
C LEU A 178 -16.20 -25.40 12.59
N PRO A 179 -17.45 -25.11 12.97
CA PRO A 179 -17.84 -24.93 14.37
C PRO A 179 -17.53 -26.16 15.23
N GLU A 180 -17.64 -27.37 14.67
CA GLU A 180 -17.39 -28.64 15.38
C GLU A 180 -15.91 -28.78 15.77
N VAL A 181 -14.98 -28.23 14.95
CA VAL A 181 -13.57 -28.24 15.29
C VAL A 181 -13.30 -27.34 16.48
N PHE A 182 -13.88 -26.15 16.51
CA PHE A 182 -13.60 -25.16 17.56
C PHE A 182 -14.34 -25.49 18.87
N THR A 183 -15.61 -25.85 18.82
CA THR A 183 -16.39 -26.15 20.03
C THR A 183 -16.29 -27.62 20.47
N GLY A 184 -16.26 -28.55 19.53
CA GLY A 184 -16.19 -29.96 19.82
C GLY A 184 -14.76 -30.46 20.11
N TYR A 185 -13.82 -30.22 19.17
CA TYR A 185 -12.46 -30.75 19.29
C TYR A 185 -11.55 -29.88 20.16
N LEU A 186 -11.58 -28.54 19.97
CA LEU A 186 -10.78 -27.59 20.76
C LEU A 186 -11.44 -27.20 22.10
N GLY A 187 -12.70 -27.56 22.32
CA GLY A 187 -13.41 -27.34 23.58
C GLY A 187 -13.74 -25.89 23.87
N LEU A 188 -13.82 -25.01 22.84
CA LEU A 188 -14.26 -23.63 23.06
C LEU A 188 -15.75 -23.57 23.45
N PRO A 189 -16.16 -22.60 24.27
CA PRO A 189 -17.57 -22.44 24.66
C PRO A 189 -18.46 -22.24 23.42
N PRO A 190 -19.71 -22.77 23.39
CA PRO A 190 -20.65 -22.61 22.30
C PRO A 190 -20.94 -21.14 21.91
N GLU A 191 -20.87 -20.24 22.89
CA GLU A 191 -21.06 -18.80 22.71
C GLU A 191 -20.01 -18.21 21.76
N THR A 192 -18.87 -18.88 21.60
CA THR A 192 -17.81 -18.49 20.64
C THR A 192 -18.36 -18.35 19.22
N ILE A 193 -19.34 -19.17 18.81
CA ILE A 193 -19.95 -19.09 17.48
C ILE A 193 -20.73 -17.79 17.31
N GLN A 194 -21.47 -17.35 18.33
CA GLN A 194 -22.22 -16.10 18.27
C GLN A 194 -21.26 -14.88 18.25
N ILE A 195 -20.22 -14.92 19.06
CA ILE A 195 -19.18 -13.87 19.09
C ILE A 195 -18.49 -13.81 17.72
N ALA A 196 -18.11 -14.96 17.17
CA ALA A 196 -17.49 -15.03 15.84
C ALA A 196 -18.41 -14.46 14.75
N TYR A 197 -19.72 -14.76 14.79
CA TYR A 197 -20.69 -14.21 13.84
C TYR A 197 -20.77 -12.67 13.93
N LEU A 198 -20.87 -12.12 15.12
CA LEU A 198 -20.93 -10.66 15.31
C LEU A 198 -19.65 -10.01 14.82
N MET A 199 -18.49 -10.47 15.28
CA MET A 199 -17.19 -9.94 14.87
C MET A 199 -17.00 -10.04 13.35
N HIS A 200 -17.26 -11.19 12.75
CA HIS A 200 -17.09 -11.41 11.31
C HIS A 200 -17.98 -10.47 10.50
N SER A 201 -19.26 -10.40 10.85
CA SER A 201 -20.22 -9.63 10.07
C SER A 201 -20.10 -8.12 10.27
N ASP A 202 -19.71 -7.65 11.45
CA ASP A 202 -19.59 -6.23 11.73
C ASP A 202 -18.24 -5.67 11.25
N GLU A 203 -17.17 -6.47 11.39
CA GLU A 203 -15.86 -6.13 10.77
C GLU A 203 -15.98 -6.07 9.23
N ALA A 204 -16.77 -6.97 8.60
CA ALA A 204 -17.01 -6.89 7.16
C ALA A 204 -17.71 -5.59 6.74
N VAL A 205 -18.68 -5.09 7.54
CA VAL A 205 -19.32 -3.78 7.27
C VAL A 205 -18.33 -2.63 7.45
N LEU A 206 -17.54 -2.66 8.52
CA LEU A 206 -16.52 -1.65 8.78
C LEU A 206 -15.47 -1.63 7.65
N ALA A 207 -14.97 -2.80 7.26
CA ALA A 207 -13.98 -2.96 6.20
C ALA A 207 -14.49 -2.40 4.85
N LEU A 208 -15.72 -2.74 4.45
CA LEU A 208 -16.28 -2.17 3.22
C LEU A 208 -16.46 -0.66 3.33
N GLY A 209 -17.01 -0.17 4.45
CA GLY A 209 -17.21 1.26 4.67
C GLY A 209 -15.88 2.03 4.57
N TRP A 210 -14.84 1.56 5.24
CA TRP A 210 -13.51 2.16 5.18
C TRP A 210 -12.92 2.10 3.77
N ILE A 211 -12.87 0.92 3.16
CA ILE A 211 -12.26 0.74 1.84
C ILE A 211 -12.99 1.53 0.77
N ALA A 212 -14.32 1.47 0.72
CA ALA A 212 -15.09 2.14 -0.33
C ALA A 212 -15.11 3.67 -0.20
N LEU A 213 -15.19 4.20 1.03
CA LEU A 213 -15.39 5.64 1.25
C LEU A 213 -14.08 6.38 1.51
N VAL A 214 -13.11 5.76 2.17
CA VAL A 214 -11.88 6.44 2.58
C VAL A 214 -10.70 6.00 1.73
N TYR A 215 -10.37 4.71 1.74
CA TYR A 215 -9.22 4.17 1.03
C TYR A 215 -9.29 4.44 -0.49
N MET A 216 -10.39 4.05 -1.13
CA MET A 216 -10.55 4.26 -2.58
C MET A 216 -10.45 5.74 -2.96
N TYR A 217 -11.03 6.62 -2.15
CA TYR A 217 -10.93 8.05 -2.41
C TYR A 217 -9.50 8.58 -2.24
N ILE A 218 -8.86 8.31 -1.11
CA ILE A 218 -7.53 8.89 -0.80
C ILE A 218 -6.45 8.27 -1.70
N VAL A 219 -6.48 6.95 -1.90
CA VAL A 219 -5.40 6.22 -2.56
C VAL A 219 -5.59 6.14 -4.07
N HIS A 220 -6.83 5.98 -4.56
CA HIS A 220 -7.07 5.70 -5.98
C HIS A 220 -7.77 6.82 -6.76
N TYR A 221 -8.70 7.57 -6.15
CA TYR A 221 -9.54 8.54 -6.86
C TYR A 221 -9.36 9.98 -6.38
N GLY A 222 -8.35 10.27 -5.57
CA GLY A 222 -8.06 11.64 -5.12
C GLY A 222 -7.93 12.62 -6.29
N PRO A 223 -8.16 13.93 -6.07
CA PRO A 223 -8.14 14.92 -7.14
C PRO A 223 -6.89 14.89 -8.03
N ASN A 224 -5.73 14.60 -7.44
CA ASN A 224 -4.45 14.53 -8.15
C ASN A 224 -4.24 13.17 -8.87
N LYS A 225 -5.14 12.19 -8.65
CA LYS A 225 -5.03 10.82 -9.20
C LYS A 225 -6.14 10.47 -10.18
N PHE A 226 -7.12 11.38 -10.34
CA PHE A 226 -8.24 11.13 -11.23
C PHE A 226 -7.79 10.92 -12.68
N PRO A 227 -8.31 9.92 -13.44
CA PRO A 227 -9.43 9.03 -13.09
C PRO A 227 -9.07 7.88 -12.17
N MET A 228 -7.81 7.50 -12.00
CA MET A 228 -7.34 6.45 -11.08
C MET A 228 -5.82 6.48 -10.93
N ASP A 229 -5.31 6.21 -9.73
CA ASP A 229 -3.90 5.86 -9.51
C ASP A 229 -3.61 4.50 -10.17
N TRP A 230 -2.62 4.47 -11.06
CA TRP A 230 -2.22 3.26 -11.77
C TRP A 230 -0.99 2.57 -11.16
N ILE A 231 -0.39 3.11 -10.11
CA ILE A 231 0.84 2.56 -9.50
C ILE A 231 0.63 1.13 -8.99
N TRP A 232 -0.56 0.81 -8.48
CA TRP A 232 -0.89 -0.55 -8.03
C TRP A 232 -0.84 -1.60 -9.17
N LEU A 233 -1.06 -1.17 -10.42
CA LEU A 233 -1.00 -2.03 -11.61
C LEU A 233 0.36 -1.96 -12.31
N THR A 234 0.91 -0.75 -12.53
CA THR A 234 2.19 -0.53 -13.23
C THR A 234 3.41 -0.81 -12.33
N GLY A 235 3.29 -0.52 -11.06
CA GLY A 235 4.35 -0.59 -10.05
C GLY A 235 5.25 0.63 -10.01
N THR A 236 5.03 1.62 -10.89
CA THR A 236 5.88 2.80 -11.06
C THR A 236 5.05 4.07 -11.05
N ALA A 237 5.62 5.14 -10.51
CA ALA A 237 5.10 6.50 -10.56
C ALA A 237 5.98 7.38 -11.46
N SER A 238 5.41 8.45 -12.01
CA SER A 238 6.20 9.47 -12.69
C SER A 238 7.05 10.27 -11.69
N GLU A 239 8.09 10.94 -12.20
CA GLU A 239 8.91 11.84 -11.41
C GLU A 239 8.08 12.94 -10.75
N VAL A 240 7.21 13.57 -11.51
CA VAL A 240 6.32 14.65 -11.05
C VAL A 240 5.43 14.18 -9.92
N GLU A 241 4.71 13.08 -10.11
CA GLU A 241 3.83 12.47 -9.11
C GLU A 241 4.60 12.14 -7.82
N TRP A 242 5.83 11.61 -7.96
CA TRP A 242 6.64 11.26 -6.80
C TRP A 242 7.13 12.47 -6.02
N ILE A 243 7.50 13.56 -6.72
CA ILE A 243 7.89 14.82 -6.08
C ILE A 243 6.72 15.44 -5.31
N GLU A 244 5.52 15.46 -5.90
CA GLU A 244 4.33 16.05 -5.29
C GLU A 244 3.88 15.27 -4.04
N GLU A 245 3.86 13.94 -4.14
CA GLU A 245 3.32 13.11 -3.06
C GLU A 245 4.36 12.68 -2.03
N ARG A 246 5.65 12.57 -2.39
CA ARG A 246 6.72 11.97 -1.57
C ARG A 246 8.05 12.73 -1.69
N PRO A 247 8.05 14.04 -1.41
CA PRO A 247 9.22 14.89 -1.64
C PRO A 247 10.46 14.43 -0.88
N ARG A 248 10.32 13.92 0.35
CA ARG A 248 11.44 13.38 1.13
C ARG A 248 12.04 12.13 0.48
N SER A 249 11.20 11.22 0.00
CA SER A 249 11.65 10.01 -0.69
C SER A 249 12.39 10.36 -1.98
N TYR A 250 11.87 11.32 -2.76
CA TYR A 250 12.53 11.77 -3.99
C TYR A 250 13.95 12.27 -3.73
N ARG A 251 14.11 13.21 -2.78
CA ARG A 251 15.43 13.74 -2.44
C ARG A 251 16.40 12.65 -2.03
N ARG A 252 15.94 11.68 -1.24
CA ARG A 252 16.76 10.54 -0.81
C ARG A 252 17.19 9.66 -1.98
N ILE A 253 16.28 9.38 -2.93
CA ILE A 253 16.59 8.58 -4.12
C ILE A 253 17.63 9.30 -4.98
N ILE A 254 17.45 10.59 -5.29
CA ILE A 254 18.39 11.36 -6.11
C ILE A 254 19.77 11.42 -5.46
N LYS A 255 19.84 11.63 -4.15
CA LYS A 255 21.13 11.62 -3.43
C LYS A 255 21.79 10.24 -3.46
N ALA A 256 21.02 9.19 -3.24
CA ALA A 256 21.56 7.83 -3.31
C ALA A 256 22.09 7.47 -4.70
N VAL A 257 21.45 7.94 -5.77
CA VAL A 257 21.95 7.79 -7.14
C VAL A 257 23.28 8.54 -7.30
N ALA A 258 23.38 9.80 -6.84
CA ALA A 258 24.58 10.58 -6.96
C ALA A 258 25.77 9.99 -6.19
N GLU A 259 25.51 9.42 -5.00
CA GLU A 259 26.53 8.83 -4.13
C GLU A 259 27.00 7.45 -4.59
N ASN A 260 26.06 6.58 -5.03
CA ASN A 260 26.36 5.18 -5.32
C ASN A 260 26.56 4.89 -6.80
N GLU A 261 26.00 5.73 -7.70
CA GLU A 261 26.02 5.57 -9.16
C GLU A 261 26.47 6.86 -9.88
N PRO A 262 27.62 7.45 -9.50
CA PRO A 262 28.04 8.76 -10.03
C PRO A 262 28.17 8.79 -11.56
N HIS A 263 28.45 7.65 -12.18
CA HIS A 263 28.53 7.50 -13.64
C HIS A 263 27.19 7.82 -14.33
N LEU A 264 26.04 7.69 -13.65
CA LEU A 264 24.74 8.06 -14.21
C LEU A 264 24.58 9.57 -14.34
N LEU A 265 25.20 10.36 -13.45
CA LEU A 265 25.18 11.82 -13.55
C LEU A 265 26.02 12.31 -14.74
N GLU A 266 27.09 11.59 -15.08
CA GLU A 266 27.91 11.90 -16.26
C GLU A 266 27.19 11.51 -17.56
N LYS A 267 26.52 10.35 -17.55
CA LYS A 267 25.78 9.82 -18.70
C LYS A 267 24.49 10.61 -18.99
N TYR A 268 23.82 11.09 -17.94
CA TYR A 268 22.53 11.77 -18.02
C TYR A 268 22.60 13.16 -17.40
N PRO A 269 22.87 14.23 -18.14
CA PRO A 269 23.03 15.59 -17.62
C PRO A 269 21.85 16.08 -16.78
N PHE A 270 20.61 15.68 -17.14
CA PHE A 270 19.42 16.04 -16.37
C PHE A 270 19.44 15.51 -14.92
N LEU A 271 20.05 14.34 -14.64
CA LEU A 271 20.23 13.86 -13.27
C LEU A 271 21.13 14.76 -12.44
N LYS A 272 22.13 15.37 -13.06
CA LYS A 272 23.00 16.34 -12.39
C LYS A 272 22.21 17.59 -12.01
N GLU A 273 21.32 18.07 -12.87
CA GLU A 273 20.41 19.19 -12.57
C GLU A 273 19.48 18.84 -11.39
N ARG A 274 18.88 17.62 -11.39
CA ARG A 274 18.04 17.13 -10.27
C ARG A 274 18.81 17.11 -8.96
N TYR A 275 20.04 16.60 -9.00
CA TYR A 275 20.88 16.55 -7.82
C TYR A 275 21.25 17.93 -7.28
N GLN A 276 21.60 18.87 -8.14
CA GLN A 276 21.88 20.25 -7.74
C GLN A 276 20.64 20.91 -7.11
N PHE A 277 19.48 20.75 -7.75
CA PHE A 277 18.23 21.24 -7.19
C PHE A 277 17.95 20.66 -5.79
N VAL A 278 18.14 19.35 -5.59
CA VAL A 278 17.95 18.69 -4.28
C VAL A 278 18.89 19.31 -3.23
N LEU A 279 20.16 19.52 -3.56
CA LEU A 279 21.13 20.14 -2.64
C LEU A 279 20.79 21.59 -2.28
N GLU A 280 20.17 22.33 -3.19
CA GLU A 280 19.72 23.71 -2.95
C GLU A 280 18.51 23.76 -2.04
N VAL A 281 17.48 22.96 -2.31
CA VAL A 281 16.23 23.00 -1.53
C VAL A 281 16.42 22.47 -0.11
N GLU A 282 17.32 21.52 0.13
CA GLU A 282 17.61 21.01 1.47
C GLU A 282 18.26 22.06 2.42
N LYS A 283 18.73 23.18 1.90
CA LYS A 283 19.23 24.29 2.73
C LYS A 283 18.12 25.19 3.26
N LEU A 284 16.90 25.04 2.76
CA LEU A 284 15.76 25.88 3.09
C LEU A 284 14.99 25.36 4.31
N PRO A 285 14.24 26.22 5.00
CA PRO A 285 13.25 25.77 5.97
C PRO A 285 12.23 24.81 5.34
N GLU A 286 11.71 23.86 6.12
CA GLU A 286 10.86 22.76 5.63
C GLU A 286 9.68 23.24 4.76
N GLU A 287 8.96 24.29 5.19
CA GLU A 287 7.81 24.80 4.43
C GLU A 287 8.20 25.40 3.07
N GLU A 288 9.31 26.13 3.03
CA GLU A 288 9.84 26.72 1.80
C GLU A 288 10.40 25.65 0.86
N MET A 289 11.08 24.66 1.42
CA MET A 289 11.58 23.49 0.69
C MET A 289 10.46 22.73 0.00
N ILE A 290 9.38 22.39 0.72
CA ILE A 290 8.24 21.67 0.16
C ILE A 290 7.56 22.50 -0.93
N LYS A 291 7.37 23.81 -0.72
CA LYS A 291 6.81 24.71 -1.72
C LYS A 291 7.63 24.69 -3.00
N LYS A 292 8.95 24.83 -2.90
CA LYS A 292 9.86 24.78 -4.06
C LYS A 292 9.86 23.41 -4.76
N MET A 293 9.72 22.32 -3.99
CA MET A 293 9.58 20.99 -4.59
C MET A 293 8.31 20.90 -5.46
N HIS A 294 7.18 21.42 -5.00
CA HIS A 294 5.95 21.45 -5.79
C HIS A 294 6.04 22.36 -7.00
N GLU A 295 6.63 23.57 -6.86
CA GLU A 295 6.88 24.47 -8.00
C GLU A 295 7.75 23.77 -9.06
N TYR A 296 8.75 23.02 -8.62
CA TYR A 296 9.61 22.25 -9.51
C TYR A 296 8.87 21.13 -10.23
N ALA A 297 7.98 20.41 -9.53
CA ALA A 297 7.13 19.39 -10.15
C ALA A 297 6.25 19.98 -11.26
N HIS A 298 5.62 21.13 -11.01
CA HIS A 298 4.83 21.87 -12.02
C HIS A 298 5.68 22.26 -13.25
N HIS A 299 6.88 22.78 -13.03
CA HIS A 299 7.77 23.12 -14.13
C HIS A 299 8.16 21.90 -14.99
N LEU A 300 8.39 20.74 -14.35
CA LEU A 300 8.65 19.50 -15.08
C LEU A 300 7.45 19.07 -15.91
N LEU A 301 6.24 19.20 -15.36
CA LEU A 301 5.00 18.87 -16.06
C LEU A 301 4.80 19.76 -17.29
N GLU A 302 5.03 21.08 -17.17
CA GLU A 302 4.95 22.03 -18.28
C GLU A 302 5.89 21.64 -19.42
N LYS A 303 7.16 21.31 -19.10
CA LYS A 303 8.14 20.82 -20.10
C LYS A 303 7.71 19.55 -20.79
N GLU A 304 7.10 18.60 -20.07
CA GLU A 304 6.59 17.37 -20.67
C GLU A 304 5.43 17.62 -21.63
N VAL A 305 4.56 18.58 -21.34
CA VAL A 305 3.41 18.96 -22.21
C VAL A 305 3.92 19.67 -23.46
N GLU A 306 4.85 20.61 -23.33
CA GLU A 306 5.47 21.32 -24.46
C GLU A 306 6.18 20.36 -25.41
N GLY A 307 6.96 19.40 -24.89
CA GLY A 307 7.67 18.40 -25.68
C GLY A 307 6.77 17.41 -26.41
N ARG A 308 5.49 17.28 -26.04
CA ARG A 308 4.50 16.45 -26.74
C ARG A 308 3.80 17.18 -27.89
N ASN A 309 3.79 18.50 -27.88
CA ASN A 309 3.09 19.35 -28.85
C ASN A 309 4.01 19.88 -29.96
N GLY A 310 5.32 19.65 -29.89
CA GLY A 310 6.31 20.00 -30.89
C GLY A 310 6.84 18.77 -31.60
#